data_33f42cb3c8389f6d2bb3751f91f54a14
#
_entry.id   33f42cb3c8389f6d2bb3751f91f54a14
#
_cell.length_a   1.000
_cell.length_b   1.000
_cell.length_c   1.000
_cell.angle_alpha   90.00
_cell.angle_beta   90.00
_cell.angle_gamma   90.00
#
_symmetry.space_group_name_H-M   'P 1'
#
loop_
_entity.id
_entity.type
_entity.pdbx_description
1 polymer ?
#
loop_
_entity_poly.entity_id
_entity_poly.type
_entity_poly.pdbx_seq_one_letter_code
_entity_poly.pdbx_strand_id
1 'polypeptide(L)'
;RIGQTLLPGDIICLEPAAYDGTVTRYPLKPNKGRQEETMAALTAKMYSYPRGKSIDFGSIVFLSAAREDLLHRTQITMQESKDSEGQWKQTILQLEQEWNTALDQKEKQLSDLRDQLSRQKAYQAQQEQLKEETRQKHQDSIASLQQQLRTKDEDIAYWKRKLSQPKEHTQIAPWVQANFSDRLLLHSKVVSLLEDKSAREIDIALICDALDFLATDYWDCRYQRISKEERNNRCSEKYGRPFTIKPIGFSTVQYTPVQYKIKYFRNAQGKLYESPLEYHLCVGNDPENLLRIYFLHDDTQQKIVVGSLPRHLKTVTIQ
;
A
#
# COMPACT_ATOMS: atom_id res chain seq x y z
N ARG A 1 -13.07 5.97 -33.47
CA ARG A 1 -13.84 6.61 -34.58
C ARG A 1 -13.09 7.89 -34.96
N ILE A 2 -12.47 7.92 -36.14
CA ILE A 2 -11.86 9.14 -36.68
C ILE A 2 -13.02 9.97 -37.22
N GLY A 3 -13.47 10.95 -36.45
CA GLY A 3 -14.62 11.81 -36.80
C GLY A 3 -14.30 12.89 -37.81
N GLN A 4 -13.24 12.74 -38.61
CA GLN A 4 -12.86 13.73 -39.64
C GLN A 4 -13.09 13.16 -41.03
N THR A 5 -13.74 13.97 -41.88
CA THR A 5 -13.91 13.65 -43.29
C THR A 5 -12.55 13.73 -44.00
N LEU A 6 -12.09 12.62 -44.53
CA LEU A 6 -10.84 12.52 -45.28
C LEU A 6 -11.09 13.03 -46.71
N LEU A 7 -10.21 13.89 -47.18
CA LEU A 7 -10.21 14.32 -48.58
C LEU A 7 -9.20 13.50 -49.40
N PRO A 8 -9.43 13.30 -50.69
CA PRO A 8 -8.46 12.66 -51.58
C PRO A 8 -7.08 13.33 -51.47
N GLY A 9 -6.06 12.52 -51.16
CA GLY A 9 -4.69 13.03 -51.01
C GLY A 9 -4.27 13.33 -49.56
N ASP A 10 -5.14 13.25 -48.59
CA ASP A 10 -4.77 13.41 -47.17
C ASP A 10 -3.89 12.23 -46.70
N ILE A 11 -2.85 12.58 -45.95
CA ILE A 11 -2.00 11.58 -45.31
C ILE A 11 -2.37 11.51 -43.81
N ILE A 12 -2.62 10.30 -43.31
CA ILE A 12 -2.86 10.05 -41.89
C ILE A 12 -1.64 9.35 -41.31
N CYS A 13 -1.07 9.94 -40.28
CA CYS A 13 -0.07 9.31 -39.47
C CYS A 13 -0.75 8.75 -38.20
N LEU A 14 -0.71 7.41 -38.04
CA LEU A 14 -1.16 6.72 -36.83
C LEU A 14 0.07 6.42 -35.98
N GLU A 15 0.15 7.04 -34.81
CA GLU A 15 1.23 6.73 -33.88
C GLU A 15 0.91 5.44 -33.13
N PRO A 16 1.88 4.54 -32.93
CA PRO A 16 1.69 3.35 -32.10
C PRO A 16 1.29 3.74 -30.68
N ALA A 17 0.45 2.92 -30.02
CA ALA A 17 0.00 3.14 -28.65
C ALA A 17 1.17 3.29 -27.64
N ALA A 18 2.34 2.72 -27.94
CA ALA A 18 3.55 2.87 -27.15
C ALA A 18 4.10 4.31 -27.13
N TYR A 19 3.62 5.18 -28.03
CA TYR A 19 4.07 6.57 -28.17
C TYR A 19 2.97 7.59 -27.86
N ASP A 20 1.81 7.27 -27.51
CA ASP A 20 0.61 8.04 -27.12
C ASP A 20 -0.65 7.74 -27.96
N GLY A 21 -0.49 7.00 -29.08
CA GLY A 21 -1.60 6.58 -29.94
C GLY A 21 -2.28 7.74 -30.70
N THR A 22 -1.61 8.88 -30.88
CA THR A 22 -2.20 10.03 -31.55
C THR A 22 -2.41 9.79 -33.03
N VAL A 23 -3.44 10.43 -33.59
CA VAL A 23 -3.76 10.42 -35.01
C VAL A 23 -3.55 11.83 -35.56
N THR A 24 -2.52 12.01 -36.39
CA THR A 24 -2.22 13.29 -37.00
C THR A 24 -2.59 13.26 -38.47
N ARG A 25 -3.42 14.22 -38.90
CA ARG A 25 -3.77 14.40 -40.31
C ARG A 25 -2.87 15.44 -40.95
N TYR A 26 -2.29 15.11 -42.10
CA TYR A 26 -1.51 16.02 -42.95
C TYR A 26 -2.30 16.28 -44.24
N PRO A 27 -3.01 17.43 -44.36
CA PRO A 27 -3.78 17.73 -45.55
C PRO A 27 -2.83 18.07 -46.73
N LEU A 28 -2.94 17.36 -47.83
CA LEU A 28 -2.25 17.65 -49.06
C LEU A 28 -2.97 18.82 -49.75
N LYS A 29 -2.51 20.05 -49.51
CA LYS A 29 -3.04 21.20 -50.19
C LYS A 29 -2.39 21.36 -51.59
N PRO A 30 -3.12 21.90 -52.61
CA PRO A 30 -2.64 21.93 -53.99
C PRO A 30 -1.48 22.90 -54.26
N ASN A 31 -0.88 23.50 -53.23
CA ASN A 31 0.23 24.43 -53.35
C ASN A 31 1.57 23.73 -53.13
N LYS A 32 2.46 23.72 -54.11
CA LYS A 32 3.75 23.01 -54.08
C LYS A 32 4.60 23.30 -52.83
N GLY A 33 4.72 24.55 -52.40
CA GLY A 33 5.52 24.89 -51.23
C GLY A 33 5.00 24.25 -49.90
N ARG A 34 3.70 24.09 -49.75
CA ARG A 34 3.10 23.43 -48.58
C ARG A 34 3.16 21.89 -48.63
N GLN A 35 3.30 21.34 -49.83
CA GLN A 35 3.57 19.90 -49.98
C GLN A 35 4.96 19.55 -49.48
N GLU A 36 5.96 20.37 -49.78
CA GLU A 36 7.33 20.20 -49.30
C GLU A 36 7.41 20.33 -47.77
N GLU A 37 6.73 21.30 -47.16
CA GLU A 37 6.63 21.47 -45.71
C GLU A 37 5.96 20.24 -45.03
N THR A 38 4.88 19.71 -45.65
CA THR A 38 4.18 18.55 -45.14
C THR A 38 5.05 17.29 -45.23
N MET A 39 5.77 17.14 -46.36
CA MET A 39 6.71 16.03 -46.53
C MET A 39 7.91 16.14 -45.57
N ALA A 40 8.42 17.36 -45.36
CA ALA A 40 9.51 17.59 -44.40
C ALA A 40 9.07 17.25 -42.95
N ALA A 41 7.87 17.67 -42.57
CA ALA A 41 7.31 17.37 -41.26
C ALA A 41 7.09 15.86 -41.04
N LEU A 42 6.56 15.17 -42.06
CA LEU A 42 6.41 13.70 -42.04
C LEU A 42 7.76 12.98 -41.93
N THR A 43 8.72 13.42 -42.72
CA THR A 43 10.06 12.87 -42.71
C THR A 43 10.75 13.09 -41.36
N ALA A 44 10.65 14.29 -40.78
CA ALA A 44 11.19 14.59 -39.45
C ALA A 44 10.54 13.72 -38.38
N LYS A 45 9.23 13.49 -38.45
CA LYS A 45 8.50 12.64 -37.51
C LYS A 45 8.91 11.18 -37.65
N MET A 46 9.08 10.68 -38.87
CA MET A 46 9.58 9.32 -39.10
C MET A 46 11.00 9.11 -38.56
N TYR A 47 11.85 10.13 -38.61
CA TYR A 47 13.20 10.07 -38.02
C TYR A 47 13.21 10.21 -36.49
N SER A 48 12.14 10.70 -35.88
CA SER A 48 12.04 10.83 -34.41
C SER A 48 11.75 9.51 -33.68
N TYR A 49 11.28 8.48 -34.39
CA TYR A 49 11.07 7.17 -33.80
C TYR A 49 12.41 6.44 -33.58
N PRO A 50 12.63 5.84 -32.40
CA PRO A 50 13.83 5.05 -32.16
C PRO A 50 13.92 3.89 -33.18
N ARG A 51 15.06 3.81 -33.86
CA ARG A 51 15.32 2.88 -34.95
C ARG A 51 15.40 1.44 -34.45
N GLY A 52 14.26 0.78 -34.33
CA GLY A 52 14.18 -0.64 -34.16
C GLY A 52 13.73 -1.31 -35.44
N LYS A 53 14.63 -1.81 -36.24
CA LYS A 53 14.49 -2.43 -37.58
C LYS A 53 14.08 -1.43 -38.68
N SER A 54 14.99 -1.27 -39.64
CA SER A 54 14.70 -0.54 -40.90
C SER A 54 13.56 -1.25 -41.64
N ILE A 55 12.44 -0.56 -41.82
CA ILE A 55 11.40 -1.03 -42.75
C ILE A 55 11.94 -0.74 -44.13
N ASP A 56 12.20 -1.80 -44.92
CA ASP A 56 12.51 -1.63 -46.32
C ASP A 56 11.25 -1.26 -47.08
N PHE A 57 11.06 0.06 -47.25
CA PHE A 57 9.92 0.61 -47.98
C PHE A 57 9.95 0.22 -49.50
N GLY A 58 11.09 -0.21 -50.02
CA GLY A 58 11.21 -0.73 -51.39
C GLY A 58 10.52 -2.08 -51.60
N SER A 59 10.31 -2.83 -50.51
CA SER A 59 9.60 -4.11 -50.53
C SER A 59 8.08 -3.99 -50.35
N ILE A 60 7.57 -2.79 -50.04
CA ILE A 60 6.13 -2.56 -49.87
C ILE A 60 5.50 -2.31 -51.23
N VAL A 61 4.92 -3.36 -51.78
CA VAL A 61 4.11 -3.24 -53.00
C VAL A 61 2.73 -2.75 -52.64
N PHE A 62 2.45 -1.49 -52.98
CA PHE A 62 1.09 -0.97 -52.83
C PHE A 62 0.16 -1.66 -53.83
N LEU A 63 -0.99 -2.12 -53.39
CA LEU A 63 -1.99 -2.80 -54.24
C LEU A 63 -2.40 -1.93 -55.44
N SER A 64 -2.42 -0.60 -55.26
CA SER A 64 -2.67 0.39 -56.35
C SER A 64 -1.56 0.37 -57.37
N ALA A 65 -0.28 0.37 -56.98
CA ALA A 65 0.84 0.34 -57.88
C ALA A 65 0.94 -0.99 -58.63
N ALA A 66 0.69 -2.12 -57.94
CA ALA A 66 0.62 -3.44 -58.59
C ALA A 66 -0.52 -3.52 -59.61
N ARG A 67 -1.67 -2.89 -59.31
CA ARG A 67 -2.79 -2.82 -60.24
C ARG A 67 -2.50 -1.94 -61.43
N GLU A 68 -1.85 -0.78 -61.26
CA GLU A 68 -1.43 0.10 -62.34
C GLU A 68 -0.37 -0.59 -63.23
N ASP A 69 0.60 -1.26 -62.66
CA ASP A 69 1.62 -1.98 -63.41
C ASP A 69 0.98 -3.13 -64.21
N LEU A 70 0.02 -3.85 -63.66
CA LEU A 70 -0.74 -4.88 -64.36
C LEU A 70 -1.55 -4.30 -65.51
N LEU A 71 -2.27 -3.16 -65.29
CA LEU A 71 -3.04 -2.48 -66.32
C LEU A 71 -2.13 -1.95 -67.45
N HIS A 72 -0.97 -1.40 -67.11
CA HIS A 72 0.00 -0.91 -68.04
C HIS A 72 0.59 -2.03 -68.92
N ARG A 73 0.97 -3.17 -68.29
CA ARG A 73 1.41 -4.37 -69.02
C ARG A 73 0.33 -4.94 -69.94
N THR A 74 -0.91 -4.92 -69.48
CA THR A 74 -2.06 -5.36 -70.29
C THR A 74 -2.28 -4.45 -71.47
N GLN A 75 -2.13 -3.12 -71.30
CA GLN A 75 -2.24 -2.13 -72.40
C GLN A 75 -1.09 -2.27 -73.45
N ILE A 76 0.15 -2.50 -72.98
CA ILE A 76 1.28 -2.70 -73.89
C ILE A 76 1.06 -3.98 -74.68
N THR A 77 0.64 -5.08 -74.07
CA THR A 77 0.36 -6.35 -74.74
C THR A 77 -0.81 -6.16 -75.72
N MET A 78 -1.80 -5.31 -75.42
CA MET A 78 -2.90 -4.97 -76.32
C MET A 78 -2.44 -4.19 -77.57
N GLN A 79 -1.41 -3.34 -77.43
CA GLN A 79 -0.86 -2.58 -78.58
C GLN A 79 0.04 -3.42 -79.48
N GLU A 80 0.74 -4.46 -78.92
CA GLU A 80 1.70 -5.27 -79.68
C GLU A 80 1.05 -6.44 -80.40
N SER A 81 -0.15 -6.89 -80.07
CA SER A 81 -0.80 -8.03 -80.73
C SER A 81 -1.89 -7.58 -81.70
N LYS A 82 -1.66 -7.78 -82.95
CA LYS A 82 -2.63 -7.66 -84.05
C LYS A 82 -3.49 -8.91 -84.21
N ASP A 83 -3.38 -9.91 -83.32
CA ASP A 83 -4.03 -11.19 -83.44
C ASP A 83 -5.20 -11.40 -82.52
N SER A 84 -6.19 -11.99 -83.08
CA SER A 84 -7.45 -12.61 -82.67
C SER A 84 -7.87 -12.55 -81.14
N GLU A 85 -9.14 -12.31 -80.95
CA GLU A 85 -9.91 -12.27 -79.68
C GLU A 85 -9.68 -13.48 -78.73
N GLY A 86 -9.21 -14.59 -79.26
CA GLY A 86 -8.89 -15.83 -78.50
C GLY A 86 -7.60 -15.73 -77.68
N GLN A 87 -6.55 -15.09 -78.21
CA GLN A 87 -5.30 -14.92 -77.45
C GLN A 87 -5.41 -13.98 -76.28
N TRP A 88 -6.22 -12.96 -76.45
CA TRP A 88 -6.53 -12.01 -75.34
C TRP A 88 -7.23 -12.68 -74.17
N LYS A 89 -8.21 -13.55 -74.44
CA LYS A 89 -8.91 -14.28 -73.39
C LYS A 89 -7.96 -15.19 -72.61
N GLN A 90 -7.01 -15.86 -73.27
CA GLN A 90 -6.00 -16.69 -72.62
C GLN A 90 -5.04 -15.84 -71.77
N THR A 91 -4.56 -14.72 -72.26
CA THR A 91 -3.66 -13.85 -71.48
C THR A 91 -4.31 -13.27 -70.22
N ILE A 92 -5.56 -12.82 -70.34
CA ILE A 92 -6.33 -12.38 -69.18
C ILE A 92 -6.53 -13.47 -68.15
N LEU A 93 -6.86 -14.68 -68.59
CA LEU A 93 -7.04 -15.81 -67.70
C LEU A 93 -5.75 -16.20 -66.96
N GLN A 94 -4.64 -16.11 -67.65
CA GLN A 94 -3.32 -16.38 -67.11
C GLN A 94 -2.90 -15.31 -66.06
N LEU A 95 -3.16 -14.04 -66.32
CA LEU A 95 -2.94 -12.94 -65.39
C LEU A 95 -3.83 -13.04 -64.15
N GLU A 96 -5.08 -13.44 -64.32
CA GLU A 96 -5.99 -13.68 -63.19
C GLU A 96 -5.53 -14.84 -62.30
N GLN A 97 -5.00 -15.92 -62.90
CA GLN A 97 -4.44 -17.04 -62.16
C GLN A 97 -3.18 -16.64 -61.39
N GLU A 98 -2.27 -15.89 -62.01
CA GLU A 98 -1.05 -15.38 -61.35
C GLU A 98 -1.39 -14.44 -60.20
N TRP A 99 -2.38 -13.56 -60.40
CA TRP A 99 -2.86 -12.66 -59.39
C TRP A 99 -3.45 -13.41 -58.19
N ASN A 100 -4.36 -14.35 -58.44
CA ASN A 100 -4.97 -15.15 -57.39
C ASN A 100 -3.94 -15.95 -56.60
N THR A 101 -2.95 -16.57 -57.28
CA THR A 101 -1.88 -17.27 -56.58
C THR A 101 -1.01 -16.36 -55.74
N ALA A 102 -0.73 -15.14 -56.18
CA ALA A 102 0.01 -14.14 -55.42
C ALA A 102 -0.79 -13.66 -54.20
N LEU A 103 -2.10 -13.51 -54.34
CA LEU A 103 -3.02 -13.11 -53.29
C LEU A 103 -3.12 -14.17 -52.20
N ASP A 104 -3.28 -15.42 -52.56
CA ASP A 104 -3.29 -16.58 -51.66
C ASP A 104 -1.98 -16.69 -50.87
N GLN A 105 -0.85 -16.50 -51.57
CA GLN A 105 0.45 -16.50 -50.88
C GLN A 105 0.57 -15.38 -49.85
N LYS A 106 0.08 -14.17 -50.16
CA LYS A 106 0.08 -13.05 -49.23
C LYS A 106 -0.87 -13.25 -48.04
N GLU A 107 -2.04 -13.80 -48.31
CA GLU A 107 -2.98 -14.14 -47.22
C GLU A 107 -2.40 -15.18 -46.26
N LYS A 108 -1.73 -16.20 -46.80
CA LYS A 108 -1.03 -17.20 -45.99
C LYS A 108 0.09 -16.56 -45.15
N GLN A 109 0.91 -15.68 -45.74
CA GLN A 109 1.95 -14.94 -45.00
C GLN A 109 1.35 -14.08 -43.88
N LEU A 110 0.23 -13.40 -44.13
CA LEU A 110 -0.46 -12.60 -43.13
C LEU A 110 -1.03 -13.46 -42.01
N SER A 111 -1.58 -14.61 -42.30
CA SER A 111 -2.05 -15.59 -41.30
C SER A 111 -0.90 -16.05 -40.41
N ASP A 112 0.22 -16.48 -40.99
CA ASP A 112 1.39 -16.95 -40.26
C ASP A 112 1.98 -15.85 -39.36
N LEU A 113 2.05 -14.61 -39.84
CA LEU A 113 2.49 -13.46 -39.04
C LEU A 113 1.53 -13.14 -37.88
N ARG A 114 0.23 -13.25 -38.11
CA ARG A 114 -0.78 -13.05 -37.04
C ARG A 114 -0.63 -14.11 -35.95
N ASP A 115 -0.42 -15.35 -36.34
CA ASP A 115 -0.20 -16.45 -35.40
C ASP A 115 1.09 -16.26 -34.59
N GLN A 116 2.18 -15.85 -35.24
CA GLN A 116 3.43 -15.54 -34.55
C GLN A 116 3.25 -14.39 -33.56
N LEU A 117 2.57 -13.32 -33.95
CA LEU A 117 2.29 -12.19 -33.08
C LEU A 117 1.41 -12.59 -31.88
N SER A 118 0.42 -13.43 -32.14
CA SER A 118 -0.45 -13.96 -31.07
C SER A 118 0.33 -14.78 -30.06
N ARG A 119 1.20 -15.68 -30.50
CA ARG A 119 2.09 -16.49 -29.65
C ARG A 119 3.05 -15.61 -28.86
N GLN A 120 3.62 -14.58 -29.47
CA GLN A 120 4.53 -13.67 -28.81
C GLN A 120 3.81 -12.85 -27.72
N LYS A 121 2.61 -12.36 -28.01
CA LYS A 121 1.79 -11.64 -27.02
C LYS A 121 1.41 -12.54 -25.84
N ALA A 122 1.00 -13.77 -26.11
CA ALA A 122 0.66 -14.74 -25.06
C ALA A 122 1.89 -15.03 -24.15
N TYR A 123 3.05 -15.23 -24.75
CA TYR A 123 4.30 -15.44 -24.01
C TYR A 123 4.65 -14.22 -23.14
N GLN A 124 4.56 -13.01 -23.70
CA GLN A 124 4.81 -11.77 -22.92
C GLN A 124 3.84 -11.62 -21.76
N ALA A 125 2.54 -11.85 -21.98
CA ALA A 125 1.53 -11.82 -20.94
C ALA A 125 1.82 -12.82 -19.82
N GLN A 126 2.23 -14.05 -20.17
CA GLN A 126 2.61 -15.06 -19.18
C GLN A 126 3.85 -14.64 -18.37
N GLN A 127 4.86 -14.06 -19.02
CA GLN A 127 6.05 -13.54 -18.32
C GLN A 127 5.70 -12.40 -17.37
N GLU A 128 4.82 -11.51 -17.80
CA GLU A 128 4.36 -10.39 -16.98
C GLU A 128 3.58 -10.86 -15.74
N GLN A 129 2.69 -11.84 -15.94
CA GLN A 129 1.95 -12.47 -14.85
C GLN A 129 2.90 -13.13 -13.84
N LEU A 130 3.88 -13.90 -14.31
CA LEU A 130 4.86 -14.57 -13.44
C LEU A 130 5.70 -13.55 -12.62
N LYS A 131 6.08 -12.44 -13.24
CA LYS A 131 6.78 -11.34 -12.55
C LYS A 131 5.92 -10.73 -11.47
N GLU A 132 4.64 -10.47 -11.74
CA GLU A 132 3.73 -9.88 -10.77
C GLU A 132 3.45 -10.84 -9.61
N GLU A 133 3.25 -12.14 -9.88
CA GLU A 133 3.11 -13.15 -8.83
C GLU A 133 4.35 -13.23 -7.92
N THR A 134 5.54 -13.16 -8.54
CA THR A 134 6.80 -13.16 -7.79
C THR A 134 6.94 -11.89 -6.94
N ARG A 135 6.58 -10.74 -7.50
CA ARG A 135 6.59 -9.46 -6.79
C ARG A 135 5.64 -9.48 -5.59
N GLN A 136 4.42 -10.02 -5.77
CA GLN A 136 3.46 -10.15 -4.69
C GLN A 136 3.98 -11.05 -3.58
N LYS A 137 4.55 -12.22 -3.91
CA LYS A 137 5.16 -13.12 -2.92
C LYS A 137 6.28 -12.45 -2.13
N HIS A 138 7.11 -11.64 -2.79
CA HIS A 138 8.17 -10.89 -2.09
C HIS A 138 7.58 -9.82 -1.16
N GLN A 139 6.54 -9.10 -1.58
CA GLN A 139 5.86 -8.10 -0.73
C GLN A 139 5.24 -8.75 0.50
N ASP A 140 4.56 -9.87 0.34
CA ASP A 140 3.97 -10.63 1.45
C ASP A 140 5.05 -11.14 2.42
N SER A 141 6.17 -11.62 1.89
CA SER A 141 7.32 -12.04 2.70
C SER A 141 7.93 -10.87 3.48
N ILE A 142 8.12 -9.71 2.83
CA ILE A 142 8.62 -8.49 3.49
C ILE A 142 7.67 -8.04 4.60
N ALA A 143 6.36 -8.01 4.35
CA ALA A 143 5.37 -7.66 5.35
C ALA A 143 5.40 -8.61 6.56
N SER A 144 5.51 -9.91 6.31
CA SER A 144 5.66 -10.93 7.36
C SER A 144 6.93 -10.74 8.19
N LEU A 145 8.08 -10.52 7.53
CA LEU A 145 9.35 -10.28 8.21
C LEU A 145 9.33 -8.98 9.03
N GLN A 146 8.72 -7.92 8.50
CA GLN A 146 8.53 -6.67 9.24
C GLN A 146 7.67 -6.85 10.49
N GLN A 147 6.61 -7.66 10.39
CA GLN A 147 5.78 -8.01 11.54
C GLN A 147 6.59 -8.79 12.59
N GLN A 148 7.37 -9.77 12.18
CA GLN A 148 8.24 -10.55 13.08
C GLN A 148 9.28 -9.66 13.75
N LEU A 149 9.91 -8.74 13.02
CA LEU A 149 10.86 -7.78 13.59
C LEU A 149 10.21 -6.91 14.67
N ARG A 150 9.02 -6.36 14.41
CA ARG A 150 8.28 -5.57 15.41
C ARG A 150 8.02 -6.37 16.68
N THR A 151 7.56 -7.61 16.55
CA THR A 151 7.32 -8.47 17.70
C THR A 151 8.62 -8.71 18.48
N LYS A 152 9.73 -8.96 17.79
CA LYS A 152 11.03 -9.14 18.45
C LYS A 152 11.54 -7.87 19.13
N ASP A 153 11.34 -6.71 18.52
CA ASP A 153 11.69 -5.43 19.14
C ASP A 153 10.86 -5.18 20.42
N GLU A 154 9.57 -5.50 20.39
CA GLU A 154 8.70 -5.44 21.59
C GLU A 154 9.18 -6.41 22.69
N ASP A 155 9.55 -7.63 22.33
CA ASP A 155 10.11 -8.61 23.27
C ASP A 155 11.42 -8.11 23.89
N ILE A 156 12.34 -7.59 23.06
CA ILE A 156 13.61 -7.03 23.52
C ILE A 156 13.36 -5.85 24.47
N ALA A 157 12.43 -4.95 24.12
CA ALA A 157 12.10 -3.82 24.98
C ALA A 157 11.50 -4.28 26.31
N TYR A 158 10.62 -5.29 26.31
CA TYR A 158 10.09 -5.90 27.53
C TYR A 158 11.20 -6.48 28.42
N TRP A 159 12.09 -7.30 27.85
CA TRP A 159 13.16 -7.90 28.63
C TRP A 159 14.16 -6.87 29.16
N LYS A 160 14.47 -5.83 28.41
CA LYS A 160 15.29 -4.71 28.90
C LYS A 160 14.67 -4.05 30.12
N ARG A 161 13.36 -3.77 30.07
CA ARG A 161 12.63 -3.19 31.21
C ARG A 161 12.59 -4.16 32.40
N LYS A 162 12.36 -5.45 32.15
CA LYS A 162 12.32 -6.48 33.18
C LYS A 162 13.68 -6.61 33.91
N LEU A 163 14.78 -6.60 33.16
CA LEU A 163 16.12 -6.65 33.73
C LEU A 163 16.50 -5.37 34.50
N SER A 164 15.92 -4.23 34.12
CA SER A 164 16.16 -2.95 34.79
C SER A 164 15.13 -2.62 35.89
N GLN A 165 14.27 -3.58 36.26
CA GLN A 165 13.31 -3.36 37.34
C GLN A 165 14.01 -2.96 38.64
N PRO A 166 13.48 -1.96 39.37
CA PRO A 166 14.07 -1.51 40.61
C PRO A 166 14.03 -2.57 41.69
N LYS A 167 14.95 -2.49 42.62
CA LYS A 167 15.01 -3.33 43.80
C LYS A 167 14.37 -2.69 45.03
N GLU A 168 14.09 -1.41 44.96
CA GLU A 168 13.47 -0.61 46.03
C GLU A 168 12.25 0.13 45.53
N HIS A 169 11.22 0.29 46.37
CA HIS A 169 9.97 0.96 46.01
C HIS A 169 10.17 2.42 45.62
N THR A 170 11.14 3.11 46.25
CA THR A 170 11.52 4.49 45.94
C THR A 170 12.05 4.69 44.51
N GLN A 171 12.58 3.63 43.90
CA GLN A 171 13.12 3.66 42.54
C GLN A 171 12.06 3.37 41.46
N ILE A 172 10.82 2.98 41.84
CA ILE A 172 9.75 2.69 40.89
C ILE A 172 9.38 3.95 40.07
N ALA A 173 9.24 5.10 40.74
CA ALA A 173 8.86 6.34 40.03
C ALA A 173 9.90 6.79 39.01
N PRO A 174 11.21 6.85 39.33
CA PRO A 174 12.26 7.11 38.34
C PRO A 174 12.27 6.08 37.18
N TRP A 175 12.07 4.79 37.50
CA TRP A 175 12.02 3.74 36.50
C TRP A 175 10.84 3.91 35.52
N VAL A 176 9.64 4.24 36.03
CA VAL A 176 8.46 4.56 35.19
C VAL A 176 8.73 5.77 34.33
N GLN A 177 9.31 6.83 34.88
CA GLN A 177 9.65 8.04 34.15
C GLN A 177 10.63 7.77 33.00
N ALA A 178 11.64 6.92 33.22
CA ALA A 178 12.64 6.56 32.23
C ALA A 178 12.08 5.69 31.08
N ASN A 179 11.11 4.81 31.39
CA ASN A 179 10.62 3.81 30.43
C ASN A 179 9.28 4.15 29.77
N PHE A 180 8.42 4.98 30.42
CA PHE A 180 7.02 5.16 30.01
C PHE A 180 6.52 6.60 30.09
N SER A 181 7.39 7.59 30.10
CA SER A 181 7.00 9.00 30.23
C SER A 181 6.08 9.52 29.13
N ASP A 182 6.05 8.85 27.99
CA ASP A 182 5.17 9.12 26.85
C ASP A 182 3.74 8.57 27.03
N ARG A 183 3.57 7.51 27.86
CA ARG A 183 2.31 6.77 28.00
C ARG A 183 1.73 6.74 29.42
N LEU A 184 2.58 6.83 30.43
CA LEU A 184 2.19 6.73 31.84
C LEU A 184 2.70 7.93 32.64
N LEU A 185 1.81 8.50 33.44
CA LEU A 185 2.13 9.56 34.40
C LEU A 185 1.83 9.07 35.82
N LEU A 186 2.83 9.05 36.68
CA LEU A 186 2.61 8.86 38.12
C LEU A 186 2.33 10.23 38.78
N HIS A 187 1.18 10.34 39.43
CA HIS A 187 0.85 11.53 40.23
C HIS A 187 1.81 11.63 41.43
N SER A 188 2.12 12.87 41.89
CA SER A 188 3.04 13.08 43.03
C SER A 188 2.61 12.34 44.30
N LYS A 189 1.30 12.20 44.55
CA LYS A 189 0.75 11.40 45.64
C LYS A 189 1.21 9.92 45.55
N VAL A 190 1.33 9.35 44.39
CA VAL A 190 1.80 7.97 44.16
C VAL A 190 3.26 7.83 44.59
N VAL A 191 4.10 8.82 44.26
CA VAL A 191 5.50 8.85 44.65
C VAL A 191 5.62 8.77 46.17
N SER A 192 4.89 9.61 46.88
CA SER A 192 4.88 9.60 48.36
C SER A 192 4.35 8.28 48.93
N LEU A 193 3.32 7.66 48.29
CA LEU A 193 2.79 6.37 48.73
C LEU A 193 3.79 5.22 48.56
N LEU A 194 4.65 5.29 47.54
CA LEU A 194 5.72 4.28 47.28
C LEU A 194 6.83 4.39 48.36
N GLU A 195 7.01 5.54 48.97
CA GLU A 195 7.99 5.75 50.06
C GLU A 195 7.45 5.24 51.41
N ASP A 196 6.12 5.07 51.54
CA ASP A 196 5.49 4.61 52.75
C ASP A 196 5.82 3.14 53.10
N LYS A 197 5.88 2.80 54.38
CA LYS A 197 6.09 1.44 54.85
C LYS A 197 5.02 0.47 54.33
N SER A 198 3.78 0.96 54.18
CA SER A 198 2.66 0.13 53.69
C SER A 198 2.86 -0.38 52.24
N ALA A 199 3.63 0.33 51.41
CA ALA A 199 3.98 -0.12 50.06
C ALA A 199 4.96 -1.30 50.10
N ARG A 200 5.81 -1.36 51.09
CA ARG A 200 6.90 -2.38 51.22
C ARG A 200 6.41 -3.82 51.42
N GLU A 201 5.13 -3.97 51.78
CA GLU A 201 4.50 -5.29 51.95
C GLU A 201 4.11 -5.93 50.58
N ILE A 202 4.12 -5.18 49.50
CA ILE A 202 3.77 -5.67 48.18
C ILE A 202 5.04 -5.83 47.33
N ASP A 203 5.12 -6.96 46.65
CA ASP A 203 6.26 -7.27 45.78
C ASP A 203 6.49 -6.19 44.70
N ILE A 204 7.72 -5.66 44.65
CA ILE A 204 8.14 -4.65 43.69
C ILE A 204 7.96 -5.13 42.27
N ALA A 205 8.30 -6.40 41.98
CA ALA A 205 8.16 -6.98 40.65
C ALA A 205 6.70 -6.98 40.21
N LEU A 206 5.76 -7.26 41.12
CA LEU A 206 4.33 -7.22 40.86
C LEU A 206 3.85 -5.80 40.51
N ILE A 207 4.31 -4.80 41.26
CA ILE A 207 3.98 -3.39 40.97
C ILE A 207 4.55 -2.98 39.60
N CYS A 208 5.80 -3.30 39.31
CA CYS A 208 6.46 -2.97 38.05
C CYS A 208 5.78 -3.68 36.87
N ASP A 209 5.41 -4.94 37.00
CA ASP A 209 4.71 -5.70 35.96
C ASP A 209 3.32 -5.10 35.66
N ALA A 210 2.60 -4.68 36.70
CA ALA A 210 1.30 -4.06 36.55
C ALA A 210 1.39 -2.66 35.88
N LEU A 211 2.44 -1.88 36.21
CA LEU A 211 2.71 -0.58 35.57
C LEU A 211 3.18 -0.75 34.14
N ASP A 212 4.02 -1.75 33.85
CA ASP A 212 4.43 -2.09 32.48
C ASP A 212 3.21 -2.50 31.64
N PHE A 213 2.34 -3.36 32.17
CA PHE A 213 1.09 -3.74 31.50
C PHE A 213 0.19 -2.52 31.20
N LEU A 214 0.01 -1.61 32.16
CA LEU A 214 -0.77 -0.40 31.95
C LEU A 214 -0.16 0.48 30.84
N ALA A 215 1.15 0.64 30.82
CA ALA A 215 1.86 1.48 29.87
C ALA A 215 2.02 0.86 28.47
N THR A 216 1.88 -0.46 28.34
CA THR A 216 2.06 -1.19 27.08
C THR A 216 0.76 -1.82 26.59
N ASP A 217 0.48 -3.06 26.94
CA ASP A 217 -0.62 -3.84 26.37
C ASP A 217 -2.00 -3.22 26.63
N TYR A 218 -2.22 -2.63 27.82
CA TYR A 218 -3.46 -1.95 28.11
C TYR A 218 -3.58 -0.60 27.38
N TRP A 219 -2.51 0.16 27.32
CA TRP A 219 -2.47 1.42 26.59
C TRP A 219 -2.71 1.18 25.08
N ASP A 220 -2.06 0.19 24.49
CA ASP A 220 -2.25 -0.20 23.08
C ASP A 220 -3.71 -0.64 22.82
N CYS A 221 -4.32 -1.37 23.74
CA CYS A 221 -5.74 -1.75 23.65
C CYS A 221 -6.68 -0.54 23.80
N ARG A 222 -6.38 0.41 24.69
CA ARG A 222 -7.20 1.59 24.90
C ARG A 222 -7.23 2.50 23.69
N TYR A 223 -6.10 2.65 23.01
CA TYR A 223 -5.95 3.49 21.83
C TYR A 223 -6.07 2.70 20.51
N GLN A 224 -6.71 1.54 20.56
CA GLN A 224 -7.12 0.70 19.42
C GLN A 224 -5.98 0.18 18.54
N ARG A 225 -4.80 -0.01 19.11
CA ARG A 225 -3.68 -0.64 18.40
C ARG A 225 -3.78 -2.16 18.39
N ILE A 226 -4.38 -2.74 19.44
CA ILE A 226 -4.62 -4.17 19.58
C ILE A 226 -6.03 -4.47 20.10
N SER A 227 -6.52 -5.67 19.85
CA SER A 227 -7.81 -6.15 20.38
C SER A 227 -7.72 -6.47 21.88
N LYS A 228 -8.89 -6.58 22.54
CA LYS A 228 -8.97 -7.05 23.95
C LYS A 228 -8.47 -8.47 24.12
N GLU A 229 -8.71 -9.31 23.14
CA GLU A 229 -8.27 -10.72 23.16
C GLU A 229 -6.73 -10.79 23.05
N GLU A 230 -6.14 -10.07 22.11
CA GLU A 230 -4.71 -9.97 21.95
C GLU A 230 -4.02 -9.42 23.21
N ARG A 231 -4.57 -8.37 23.82
CA ARG A 231 -4.09 -7.84 25.10
C ARG A 231 -4.06 -8.93 26.20
N ASN A 232 -5.14 -9.72 26.31
CA ASN A 232 -5.23 -10.76 27.34
C ASN A 232 -4.20 -11.89 27.10
N ASN A 233 -4.00 -12.28 25.84
CA ASN A 233 -3.01 -13.27 25.44
C ASN A 233 -1.59 -12.77 25.79
N ARG A 234 -1.23 -11.56 25.36
CA ARG A 234 0.05 -10.92 25.67
C ARG A 234 0.28 -10.81 27.18
N CYS A 235 -0.77 -10.42 27.93
CA CYS A 235 -0.71 -10.33 29.39
C CYS A 235 -0.36 -11.67 30.04
N SER A 236 -1.03 -12.74 29.62
CA SER A 236 -0.78 -14.09 30.17
C SER A 236 0.62 -14.60 29.82
N GLU A 237 1.09 -14.37 28.61
CA GLU A 237 2.42 -14.78 28.13
C GLU A 237 3.54 -14.01 28.84
N LYS A 238 3.43 -12.68 28.97
CA LYS A 238 4.48 -11.83 29.53
C LYS A 238 4.58 -11.93 31.05
N TYR A 239 3.44 -11.90 31.72
CA TYR A 239 3.41 -11.75 33.19
C TYR A 239 3.00 -13.03 33.93
N GLY A 240 2.58 -14.10 33.22
CA GLY A 240 2.15 -15.37 33.81
C GLY A 240 0.87 -15.25 34.64
N ARG A 241 0.16 -14.09 34.57
CA ARG A 241 -1.06 -13.82 35.35
C ARG A 241 -1.94 -12.81 34.64
N PRO A 242 -3.26 -12.83 34.83
CA PRO A 242 -4.17 -11.83 34.32
C PRO A 242 -4.16 -10.57 35.18
N PHE A 243 -4.18 -9.40 34.57
CA PHE A 243 -4.48 -8.13 35.21
C PHE A 243 -5.92 -7.73 34.89
N THR A 244 -6.75 -7.60 35.93
CA THR A 244 -8.16 -7.26 35.77
C THR A 244 -8.36 -5.76 36.00
N ILE A 245 -9.00 -5.09 35.04
CA ILE A 245 -9.34 -3.68 35.16
C ILE A 245 -10.84 -3.54 35.32
N LYS A 246 -11.25 -2.79 36.36
CA LYS A 246 -12.65 -2.53 36.68
C LYS A 246 -12.90 -1.01 36.75
N PRO A 247 -14.08 -0.52 36.33
CA PRO A 247 -14.48 0.85 36.56
C PRO A 247 -14.76 1.08 38.06
N ILE A 248 -14.58 2.33 38.47
CA ILE A 248 -14.92 2.76 39.83
C ILE A 248 -16.35 3.31 39.80
N GLY A 249 -17.19 2.84 40.75
CA GLY A 249 -18.57 3.29 40.83
C GLY A 249 -18.66 4.78 41.23
N PHE A 250 -19.59 5.50 40.60
CA PHE A 250 -19.80 6.94 40.84
C PHE A 250 -20.10 7.25 42.32
N SER A 251 -20.91 6.43 42.99
CA SER A 251 -21.20 6.52 44.42
C SER A 251 -19.95 6.46 45.30
N THR A 252 -18.98 5.63 44.94
CA THR A 252 -17.71 5.51 45.69
C THR A 252 -16.89 6.80 45.60
N VAL A 253 -16.82 7.41 44.40
CA VAL A 253 -16.12 8.68 44.21
C VAL A 253 -16.79 9.82 44.96
N GLN A 254 -18.12 9.83 45.03
CA GLN A 254 -18.86 10.84 45.80
C GLN A 254 -18.70 10.70 47.30
N TYR A 255 -18.61 9.47 47.81
CA TYR A 255 -18.50 9.22 49.24
C TYR A 255 -17.14 9.65 49.81
N THR A 256 -16.05 9.46 49.06
CA THR A 256 -14.70 9.85 49.51
C THR A 256 -13.94 10.63 48.41
N PRO A 257 -14.40 11.80 48.01
CA PRO A 257 -13.86 12.52 46.86
C PRO A 257 -12.36 12.86 47.01
N VAL A 258 -11.90 13.13 48.23
CA VAL A 258 -10.47 13.43 48.51
C VAL A 258 -9.53 12.32 48.14
N GLN A 259 -9.99 11.05 48.23
CA GLN A 259 -9.17 9.91 47.87
C GLN A 259 -9.16 9.62 46.35
N TYR A 260 -10.28 9.87 45.69
CA TYR A 260 -10.52 9.52 44.31
C TYR A 260 -10.32 10.66 43.31
N LYS A 261 -10.13 11.90 43.75
CA LYS A 261 -9.83 13.05 42.88
C LYS A 261 -8.34 13.39 42.95
N ILE A 262 -7.76 13.66 41.81
CA ILE A 262 -6.39 14.13 41.69
C ILE A 262 -6.33 15.42 40.87
N LYS A 263 -5.33 16.24 41.18
CA LYS A 263 -5.00 17.46 40.42
C LYS A 263 -3.65 17.28 39.77
N TYR A 264 -3.62 17.29 38.46
CA TYR A 264 -2.41 17.11 37.70
C TYR A 264 -2.29 18.11 36.53
N PHE A 265 -1.07 18.30 36.03
CA PHE A 265 -0.82 19.18 34.91
C PHE A 265 -0.99 18.44 33.60
N ARG A 266 -1.90 18.92 32.74
CA ARG A 266 -2.27 18.27 31.49
C ARG A 266 -1.36 18.65 30.31
N ASN A 267 -0.63 19.78 30.41
CA ASN A 267 0.27 20.24 29.35
C ASN A 267 1.47 21.01 29.90
N ALA A 268 2.45 21.26 29.03
CA ALA A 268 3.61 22.07 29.35
C ALA A 268 3.30 23.53 29.73
N GLN A 269 2.06 24.00 29.47
CA GLN A 269 1.58 25.37 29.81
C GLN A 269 1.09 25.48 31.24
N GLY A 270 1.21 24.43 32.05
CA GLY A 270 0.96 24.45 33.46
C GLY A 270 -0.51 24.56 33.90
N LYS A 271 -1.47 24.23 33.04
CA LYS A 271 -2.88 24.19 33.41
C LYS A 271 -3.17 22.99 34.31
N LEU A 272 -3.63 23.27 35.51
CA LEU A 272 -4.01 22.26 36.50
C LEU A 272 -5.43 21.74 36.21
N TYR A 273 -5.57 20.44 36.11
CA TYR A 273 -6.86 19.77 35.96
C TYR A 273 -7.17 18.91 37.17
N GLU A 274 -8.43 18.97 37.63
CA GLU A 274 -8.94 18.06 38.65
C GLU A 274 -9.84 17.04 37.99
N SER A 275 -9.53 15.76 38.19
CA SER A 275 -10.30 14.65 37.63
C SER A 275 -10.43 13.51 38.63
N PRO A 276 -11.57 12.79 38.60
CA PRO A 276 -11.73 11.57 39.39
C PRO A 276 -10.91 10.43 38.77
N LEU A 277 -10.46 9.52 39.61
CA LEU A 277 -9.95 8.23 39.19
C LEU A 277 -11.12 7.38 38.69
N GLU A 278 -11.04 6.89 37.50
CA GLU A 278 -12.15 6.23 36.80
C GLU A 278 -12.06 4.70 36.83
N TYR A 279 -10.86 4.20 36.92
CA TYR A 279 -10.56 2.76 36.80
C TYR A 279 -9.57 2.32 37.87
N HIS A 280 -9.63 1.03 38.18
CA HIS A 280 -8.59 0.41 38.99
C HIS A 280 -8.18 -0.95 38.41
N LEU A 281 -6.88 -1.21 38.41
CA LEU A 281 -6.30 -2.51 38.15
C LEU A 281 -6.29 -3.31 39.43
N CYS A 282 -6.68 -4.59 39.36
CA CYS A 282 -6.76 -5.51 40.47
C CYS A 282 -5.87 -6.73 40.23
N VAL A 283 -5.07 -7.10 41.22
CA VAL A 283 -4.37 -8.39 41.30
C VAL A 283 -4.60 -9.00 42.67
N GLY A 284 -4.96 -10.27 42.66
CA GLY A 284 -5.18 -11.03 43.89
C GLY A 284 -6.46 -10.68 44.67
N ASN A 285 -6.85 -11.60 45.55
CA ASN A 285 -7.92 -11.41 46.53
C ASN A 285 -7.38 -11.57 47.97
N ASP A 286 -6.14 -12.05 48.10
CA ASP A 286 -5.46 -12.22 49.38
C ASP A 286 -4.91 -10.86 49.86
N PRO A 287 -5.10 -10.48 51.14
CA PRO A 287 -4.56 -9.23 51.69
C PRO A 287 -3.05 -9.03 51.51
N GLU A 288 -2.27 -10.12 51.54
CA GLU A 288 -0.82 -10.08 51.37
C GLU A 288 -0.37 -9.80 49.92
N ASN A 289 -1.20 -10.22 48.93
CA ASN A 289 -0.93 -10.08 47.52
C ASN A 289 -1.92 -9.12 46.81
N LEU A 290 -2.59 -8.27 47.56
CA LEU A 290 -3.62 -7.38 47.08
C LEU A 290 -2.99 -6.13 46.47
N LEU A 291 -2.75 -6.12 45.15
CA LEU A 291 -2.37 -4.89 44.44
C LEU A 291 -3.60 -4.21 43.87
N ARG A 292 -3.71 -2.90 44.11
CA ARG A 292 -4.70 -2.01 43.49
C ARG A 292 -4.00 -0.78 42.95
N ILE A 293 -4.18 -0.53 41.65
CA ILE A 293 -3.66 0.69 40.96
C ILE A 293 -4.84 1.45 40.43
N TYR A 294 -5.08 2.65 40.98
CA TYR A 294 -6.17 3.54 40.59
C TYR A 294 -5.68 4.57 39.60
N PHE A 295 -6.40 4.72 38.49
CA PHE A 295 -5.96 5.57 37.38
C PHE A 295 -7.14 6.15 36.61
N LEU A 296 -6.82 7.14 35.75
CA LEU A 296 -7.71 7.71 34.76
C LEU A 296 -7.03 7.76 33.39
N HIS A 297 -7.81 7.99 32.34
CA HIS A 297 -7.31 8.21 31.00
C HIS A 297 -7.26 9.72 30.70
N ASP A 298 -6.10 10.22 30.30
CA ASP A 298 -5.97 11.53 29.68
C ASP A 298 -5.94 11.36 28.15
N ASP A 299 -7.13 11.35 27.54
CA ASP A 299 -7.27 11.14 26.09
C ASP A 299 -6.65 12.30 25.28
N THR A 300 -6.47 13.49 25.89
CA THR A 300 -5.82 14.62 25.21
C THR A 300 -4.33 14.38 25.01
N GLN A 301 -3.67 13.81 26.01
CA GLN A 301 -2.24 13.47 25.95
C GLN A 301 -2.01 12.01 25.58
N GLN A 302 -3.07 11.21 25.42
CA GLN A 302 -3.02 9.76 25.28
C GLN A 302 -2.19 9.09 26.38
N LYS A 303 -2.36 9.53 27.62
CA LYS A 303 -1.65 9.00 28.79
C LYS A 303 -2.60 8.37 29.80
N ILE A 304 -2.07 7.39 30.51
CA ILE A 304 -2.70 6.83 31.71
C ILE A 304 -2.11 7.55 32.91
N VAL A 305 -2.95 8.19 33.70
CA VAL A 305 -2.53 8.91 34.91
C VAL A 305 -2.84 8.09 36.12
N VAL A 306 -1.82 7.57 36.81
CA VAL A 306 -1.94 6.79 38.02
C VAL A 306 -1.98 7.71 39.22
N GLY A 307 -3.10 7.67 39.95
CA GLY A 307 -3.36 8.56 41.09
C GLY A 307 -3.22 7.91 42.46
N SER A 308 -3.27 6.59 42.55
CA SER A 308 -3.07 5.84 43.80
C SER A 308 -2.65 4.41 43.58
N LEU A 309 -1.71 3.92 44.34
CA LEU A 309 -1.26 2.53 44.51
C LEU A 309 -0.54 2.40 45.87
N PRO A 310 -0.20 1.21 46.38
CA PRO A 310 -0.57 -0.11 45.89
C PRO A 310 -1.83 -0.65 46.59
N ARG A 311 -2.34 0.05 47.57
CA ARG A 311 -3.41 -0.38 48.47
C ARG A 311 -4.81 -0.02 47.98
N HIS A 312 -5.81 -0.73 48.53
CA HIS A 312 -7.22 -0.45 48.28
C HIS A 312 -7.63 0.89 48.91
N LEU A 313 -8.28 1.77 48.13
CA LEU A 313 -8.91 2.99 48.66
C LEU A 313 -10.22 2.62 49.37
N LYS A 314 -10.65 3.49 50.32
CA LYS A 314 -11.91 3.27 51.03
C LYS A 314 -13.10 3.25 50.07
N THR A 315 -13.89 2.17 50.13
CA THR A 315 -15.14 2.03 49.36
C THR A 315 -16.35 2.20 50.26
N VAL A 316 -17.49 2.53 49.65
CA VAL A 316 -18.78 2.44 50.34
C VAL A 316 -19.05 0.97 50.58
N THR A 317 -18.97 0.54 51.84
CA THR A 317 -19.48 -0.78 52.24
C THR A 317 -21.00 -0.62 52.32
N ILE A 318 -21.72 -1.15 51.31
CA ILE A 318 -23.17 -1.29 51.40
C ILE A 318 -23.38 -2.44 52.41
N GLN A 319 -23.82 -2.08 53.61
CA GLN A 319 -24.35 -3.06 54.58
C GLN A 319 -25.69 -3.58 54.09
#